data_6d083330bc8b7c9ad5da22634a9df90d
#
_entry.id   6d083330bc8b7c9ad5da22634a9df90d
#
_cell.length_a   1.000
_cell.length_b   1.000
_cell.length_c   1.000
_cell.angle_alpha   90.00
_cell.angle_beta   90.00
_cell.angle_gamma   90.00
#
_symmetry.space_group_name_H-M   'P 1'
#
loop_
_entity.id
_entity.type
_entity.pdbx_description
1 polymer ?
#
loop_
_entity_poly.entity_id
_entity_poly.type
_entity_poly.pdbx_seq_one_letter_code
_entity_poly.pdbx_strand_id
1 'polypeptide(L)'
;MGAKELDVVITVIAVILVIMLWIMLYDSNRFVVRHYPLRDQRIKKPVKAVVLADLHNKRYGKENERLLQAIDEIGPDMILIAGDMLTAKPKATLDVAVGFLTELAKKYPVYYGNGNHEHRLKLYPENYGDMAGRYEEALTKIGIHRLVNEHKDLPEYGIRIYGSEIDRLYYKRFGIQPMDPEYLPGILGQPSEEYFNILIAHDPVSYTHLRAHETSQDL
;
A
#
# COMPACT_ATOMS: atom_id res chain seq x y z
N MET A 1 -49.32 14.56 11.12
CA MET A 1 -48.34 15.36 10.33
C MET A 1 -49.09 15.84 9.08
N GLY A 2 -49.20 17.12 8.88
CA GLY A 2 -49.88 17.67 7.69
C GLY A 2 -49.00 17.52 6.44
N ALA A 3 -49.59 17.58 5.23
CA ALA A 3 -48.85 17.42 3.98
C ALA A 3 -47.65 18.39 3.88
N LYS A 4 -47.79 19.64 4.32
CA LYS A 4 -46.70 20.63 4.33
C LYS A 4 -45.57 20.28 5.27
N GLU A 5 -45.85 19.68 6.42
CA GLU A 5 -44.82 19.20 7.36
C GLU A 5 -44.04 18.02 6.78
N LEU A 6 -44.73 17.13 6.08
CA LEU A 6 -44.12 16.01 5.38
C LEU A 6 -43.18 16.49 4.26
N ASP A 7 -43.64 17.48 3.45
CA ASP A 7 -42.82 18.06 2.38
C ASP A 7 -41.53 18.72 2.93
N VAL A 8 -41.64 19.44 4.03
CA VAL A 8 -40.46 20.03 4.68
C VAL A 8 -39.49 18.95 5.16
N VAL A 9 -39.99 17.89 5.80
CA VAL A 9 -39.12 16.77 6.26
C VAL A 9 -38.43 16.09 5.08
N ILE A 10 -39.17 15.81 4.00
CA ILE A 10 -38.59 15.19 2.79
C ILE A 10 -37.49 16.10 2.20
N THR A 11 -37.77 17.40 2.11
CA THR A 11 -36.80 18.38 1.58
C THR A 11 -35.51 18.41 2.42
N VAL A 12 -35.61 18.43 3.74
CA VAL A 12 -34.47 18.43 4.65
C VAL A 12 -33.66 17.15 4.48
N ILE A 13 -34.33 15.99 4.42
CA ILE A 13 -33.63 14.70 4.20
C ILE A 13 -32.92 14.72 2.85
N ALA A 14 -33.55 15.19 1.78
CA ALA A 14 -32.92 15.27 0.46
C ALA A 14 -31.66 16.15 0.47
N VAL A 15 -31.70 17.31 1.11
CA VAL A 15 -30.56 18.21 1.26
C VAL A 15 -29.43 17.52 2.02
N ILE A 16 -29.74 16.86 3.13
CA ILE A 16 -28.73 16.11 3.91
C ILE A 16 -28.06 15.02 3.04
N LEU A 17 -28.85 14.26 2.28
CA LEU A 17 -28.33 13.21 1.39
C LEU A 17 -27.42 13.78 0.30
N VAL A 18 -27.77 14.92 -0.28
CA VAL A 18 -26.93 15.61 -1.28
C VAL A 18 -25.62 16.08 -0.66
N ILE A 19 -25.67 16.66 0.53
CA ILE A 19 -24.45 17.08 1.25
C ILE A 19 -23.57 15.87 1.58
N MET A 20 -24.13 14.78 2.09
CA MET A 20 -23.39 13.55 2.39
C MET A 20 -22.77 12.96 1.13
N LEU A 21 -23.50 12.91 0.01
CA LEU A 21 -22.98 12.44 -1.26
C LEU A 21 -21.83 13.33 -1.74
N TRP A 22 -21.97 14.65 -1.64
CA TRP A 22 -20.91 15.59 -2.01
C TRP A 22 -19.66 15.39 -1.16
N ILE A 23 -19.78 15.27 0.17
CA ILE A 23 -18.66 14.99 1.08
C ILE A 23 -17.99 13.66 0.70
N MET A 24 -18.77 12.61 0.48
CA MET A 24 -18.26 11.29 0.08
C MET A 24 -17.48 11.36 -1.24
N LEU A 25 -18.00 12.05 -2.25
CA LEU A 25 -17.32 12.23 -3.53
C LEU A 25 -16.06 13.08 -3.39
N TYR A 26 -16.12 14.15 -2.58
CA TYR A 26 -14.96 14.99 -2.31
C TYR A 26 -13.85 14.20 -1.61
N ASP A 27 -14.16 13.52 -0.50
CA ASP A 27 -13.17 12.74 0.25
C ASP A 27 -12.62 11.56 -0.55
N SER A 28 -13.45 10.90 -1.34
CA SER A 28 -12.97 9.80 -2.18
C SER A 28 -12.04 10.25 -3.32
N ASN A 29 -12.01 11.54 -3.68
CA ASN A 29 -11.18 12.08 -4.76
C ASN A 29 -9.98 12.91 -4.30
N ARG A 30 -9.63 12.85 -3.04
CA ARG A 30 -8.44 13.48 -2.48
C ARG A 30 -7.54 12.46 -1.77
N PHE A 31 -6.28 12.79 -1.66
CA PHE A 31 -5.32 12.14 -0.79
C PHE A 31 -4.73 13.18 0.17
N VAL A 32 -4.10 12.71 1.23
CA VAL A 32 -3.44 13.55 2.23
C VAL A 32 -2.02 13.08 2.41
N VAL A 33 -1.07 13.99 2.33
CA VAL A 33 0.32 13.71 2.66
C VAL A 33 0.49 13.80 4.19
N ARG A 34 1.06 12.74 4.76
CA ARG A 34 1.41 12.68 6.19
C ARG A 34 2.91 12.49 6.33
N HIS A 35 3.52 13.14 7.31
CA HIS A 35 4.95 13.06 7.57
C HIS A 35 5.19 12.32 8.89
N TYR A 36 6.08 11.34 8.84
CA TYR A 36 6.49 10.53 9.98
C TYR A 36 8.02 10.61 10.12
N PRO A 37 8.54 11.51 10.97
CA PRO A 37 9.97 11.58 11.20
C PRO A 37 10.40 10.38 12.06
N LEU A 38 11.39 9.64 11.57
CA LEU A 38 12.02 8.53 12.28
C LEU A 38 13.49 8.85 12.51
N ARG A 39 14.03 8.39 13.64
CA ARG A 39 15.45 8.53 13.97
C ARG A 39 15.97 7.20 14.51
N ASP A 40 17.08 6.76 13.94
CA ASP A 40 17.78 5.56 14.40
C ASP A 40 19.27 5.73 14.11
N GLN A 41 20.12 5.20 15.01
CA GLN A 41 21.59 5.32 14.88
C GLN A 41 22.16 4.54 13.70
N ARG A 42 21.45 3.54 13.19
CA ARG A 42 21.82 2.73 12.03
C ARG A 42 21.65 3.48 10.72
N ILE A 43 20.80 4.52 10.69
CA ILE A 43 20.58 5.35 9.50
C ILE A 43 21.79 6.27 9.30
N LYS A 44 22.55 6.04 8.22
CA LYS A 44 23.84 6.70 7.95
C LYS A 44 23.72 8.13 7.42
N LYS A 45 22.61 8.49 6.79
CA LYS A 45 22.33 9.83 6.24
C LYS A 45 20.84 10.09 6.18
N PRO A 46 20.43 11.37 6.18
CA PRO A 46 19.01 11.71 5.96
C PRO A 46 18.48 11.09 4.68
N VAL A 47 17.31 10.51 4.75
CA VAL A 47 16.63 9.85 3.62
C VAL A 47 15.13 10.11 3.71
N LYS A 48 14.51 10.38 2.56
CA LYS A 48 13.05 10.53 2.43
C LYS A 48 12.51 9.33 1.66
N ALA A 49 11.57 8.61 2.25
CA ALA A 49 10.82 7.58 1.58
C ALA A 49 9.34 8.00 1.47
N VAL A 50 8.74 7.86 0.30
CA VAL A 50 7.28 7.95 0.15
C VAL A 50 6.72 6.56 0.22
N VAL A 51 5.71 6.37 1.08
CA VAL A 51 4.98 5.10 1.21
C VAL A 51 3.62 5.24 0.54
N LEU A 52 3.29 4.31 -0.34
CA LEU A 52 2.00 4.22 -1.03
C LEU A 52 1.38 2.84 -0.81
N ALA A 53 0.08 2.80 -0.58
CA ALA A 53 -0.70 1.57 -0.47
C ALA A 53 -2.12 1.80 -1.00
N ASP A 54 -2.83 0.72 -1.31
CA ASP A 54 -4.28 0.72 -1.57
C ASP A 54 -4.74 1.68 -2.68
N LEU A 55 -3.96 1.81 -3.75
CA LEU A 55 -4.37 2.64 -4.88
C LEU A 55 -5.60 2.07 -5.62
N HIS A 56 -5.70 0.71 -5.70
CA HIS A 56 -6.83 0.00 -6.27
C HIS A 56 -7.26 0.51 -7.64
N ASN A 57 -6.32 0.78 -8.54
CA ASN A 57 -6.56 1.42 -9.84
C ASN A 57 -7.23 2.81 -9.76
N LYS A 58 -7.19 3.47 -8.60
CA LYS A 58 -7.68 4.83 -8.43
C LYS A 58 -6.84 5.81 -9.26
N ARG A 59 -7.51 6.81 -9.81
CA ARG A 59 -6.86 7.93 -10.51
C ARG A 59 -7.09 9.23 -9.75
N TYR A 60 -5.99 9.91 -9.45
CA TYR A 60 -6.00 11.26 -8.90
C TYR A 60 -5.59 12.26 -9.99
N GLY A 61 -6.58 12.71 -10.78
CA GLY A 61 -6.38 13.44 -12.01
C GLY A 61 -6.14 12.51 -13.21
N LYS A 62 -5.78 13.10 -14.35
CA LYS A 62 -5.46 12.32 -15.55
C LYS A 62 -4.14 11.57 -15.33
N GLU A 63 -4.15 10.24 -15.54
CA GLU A 63 -2.96 9.38 -15.38
C GLU A 63 -2.23 9.56 -14.03
N ASN A 64 -2.97 9.88 -12.96
CA ASN A 64 -2.43 10.14 -11.62
C ASN A 64 -1.50 11.36 -11.52
N GLU A 65 -1.60 12.33 -12.42
CA GLU A 65 -0.77 13.53 -12.49
C GLU A 65 -0.68 14.28 -11.15
N ARG A 66 -1.82 14.39 -10.43
CA ARG A 66 -1.86 15.08 -9.13
C ARG A 66 -1.07 14.35 -8.05
N LEU A 67 -1.11 13.02 -8.06
CA LEU A 67 -0.36 12.20 -7.11
C LEU A 67 1.13 12.21 -7.45
N LEU A 68 1.48 12.10 -8.73
CA LEU A 68 2.86 12.22 -9.23
C LEU A 68 3.46 13.57 -8.86
N GLN A 69 2.72 14.67 -9.09
CA GLN A 69 3.17 16.00 -8.73
C GLN A 69 3.45 16.13 -7.22
N ALA A 70 2.55 15.65 -6.37
CA ALA A 70 2.74 15.68 -4.93
C ALA A 70 3.97 14.89 -4.47
N ILE A 71 4.25 13.74 -5.12
CA ILE A 71 5.48 12.96 -4.88
C ILE A 71 6.71 13.73 -5.33
N ASP A 72 6.68 14.36 -6.50
CA ASP A 72 7.79 15.17 -7.01
C ASP A 72 8.08 16.38 -6.10
N GLU A 73 7.05 17.02 -5.55
CA GLU A 73 7.20 18.13 -4.59
C GLU A 73 7.87 17.69 -3.27
N ILE A 74 7.63 16.43 -2.84
CA ILE A 74 8.33 15.85 -1.67
C ILE A 74 9.80 15.61 -2.00
N GLY A 75 10.12 15.21 -3.23
CA GLY A 75 11.47 14.87 -3.69
C GLY A 75 12.04 13.69 -2.88
N PRO A 76 11.43 12.49 -2.94
CA PRO A 76 11.90 11.35 -2.17
C PRO A 76 13.18 10.74 -2.77
N ASP A 77 13.95 10.06 -1.93
CA ASP A 77 15.09 9.23 -2.36
C ASP A 77 14.63 7.86 -2.85
N MET A 78 13.44 7.40 -2.40
CA MET A 78 12.87 6.11 -2.76
C MET A 78 11.35 6.08 -2.56
N ILE A 79 10.70 5.12 -3.23
CA ILE A 79 9.26 4.82 -3.08
C ILE A 79 9.11 3.41 -2.49
N LEU A 80 8.28 3.29 -1.46
CA LEU A 80 7.89 2.02 -0.86
C LEU A 80 6.43 1.76 -1.18
N ILE A 81 6.15 0.66 -1.86
CA ILE A 81 4.79 0.26 -2.19
C ILE A 81 4.36 -0.86 -1.24
N ALA A 82 3.34 -0.60 -0.44
CA ALA A 82 2.80 -1.57 0.49
C ALA A 82 1.53 -2.25 -0.07
N GLY A 83 1.59 -2.67 -1.35
CA GLY A 83 0.58 -3.50 -1.99
C GLY A 83 -0.68 -2.78 -2.47
N ASP A 84 -1.56 -3.57 -3.09
CA ASP A 84 -2.89 -3.21 -3.59
C ASP A 84 -2.90 -1.98 -4.52
N MET A 85 -1.91 -1.91 -5.41
CA MET A 85 -1.90 -0.90 -6.47
C MET A 85 -2.98 -1.15 -7.50
N LEU A 86 -3.30 -2.42 -7.76
CA LEU A 86 -4.40 -2.84 -8.64
C LEU A 86 -5.59 -3.40 -7.86
N THR A 87 -6.70 -3.60 -8.54
CA THR A 87 -7.86 -4.31 -8.01
C THR A 87 -8.00 -5.66 -8.70
N ALA A 88 -8.00 -6.77 -7.93
CA ALA A 88 -8.27 -8.10 -8.45
C ALA A 88 -9.77 -8.26 -8.76
N LYS A 89 -10.16 -7.87 -9.98
CA LYS A 89 -11.49 -8.10 -10.55
C LYS A 89 -11.33 -8.78 -11.91
N PRO A 90 -12.18 -9.74 -12.26
CA PRO A 90 -12.19 -10.33 -13.61
C PRO A 90 -12.26 -9.22 -14.67
N LYS A 91 -11.41 -9.30 -15.68
CA LYS A 91 -11.31 -8.30 -16.76
C LYS A 91 -10.90 -6.88 -16.35
N ALA A 92 -10.38 -6.68 -15.13
CA ALA A 92 -9.78 -5.40 -14.77
C ALA A 92 -8.53 -5.14 -15.63
N THR A 93 -8.28 -3.87 -15.93
CA THR A 93 -7.06 -3.49 -16.64
C THR A 93 -5.89 -3.34 -15.66
N LEU A 94 -4.70 -3.69 -16.12
CA LEU A 94 -3.43 -3.43 -15.43
C LEU A 94 -2.89 -2.02 -15.72
N ASP A 95 -3.43 -1.35 -16.74
CA ASP A 95 -2.86 -0.13 -17.33
C ASP A 95 -2.73 1.01 -16.32
N VAL A 96 -3.71 1.15 -15.42
CA VAL A 96 -3.71 2.25 -14.43
C VAL A 96 -2.56 2.08 -13.45
N ALA A 97 -2.42 0.89 -12.86
CA ALA A 97 -1.35 0.59 -11.92
C ALA A 97 0.02 0.61 -12.61
N VAL A 98 0.16 -0.11 -13.75
CA VAL A 98 1.42 -0.18 -14.49
C VAL A 98 1.83 1.20 -15.02
N GLY A 99 0.89 1.98 -15.57
CA GLY A 99 1.19 3.34 -16.05
C GLY A 99 1.71 4.25 -14.95
N PHE A 100 1.05 4.28 -13.80
CA PHE A 100 1.49 5.05 -12.65
C PHE A 100 2.87 4.61 -12.14
N LEU A 101 3.07 3.30 -11.98
CA LEU A 101 4.34 2.74 -11.51
C LEU A 101 5.48 2.98 -12.51
N THR A 102 5.17 3.00 -13.82
CA THR A 102 6.14 3.34 -14.87
C THR A 102 6.64 4.78 -14.71
N GLU A 103 5.74 5.73 -14.45
CA GLU A 103 6.15 7.13 -14.26
C GLU A 103 6.99 7.31 -12.98
N LEU A 104 6.66 6.60 -11.90
CA LEU A 104 7.46 6.58 -10.68
C LEU A 104 8.86 6.00 -10.90
N ALA A 105 8.94 4.83 -11.54
CA ALA A 105 10.20 4.12 -11.74
C ALA A 105 11.18 4.84 -12.67
N LYS A 106 10.71 5.77 -13.53
CA LYS A 106 11.57 6.67 -14.32
C LYS A 106 12.39 7.63 -13.48
N LYS A 107 11.91 7.96 -12.28
CA LYS A 107 12.47 9.03 -11.43
C LYS A 107 13.07 8.51 -10.13
N TYR A 108 12.50 7.45 -9.57
CA TYR A 108 12.79 6.97 -8.23
C TYR A 108 13.02 5.47 -8.21
N PRO A 109 13.92 4.94 -7.37
CA PRO A 109 13.94 3.53 -7.05
C PRO A 109 12.65 3.15 -6.30
N VAL A 110 11.99 2.08 -6.76
CA VAL A 110 10.70 1.62 -6.23
C VAL A 110 10.88 0.22 -5.65
N TYR A 111 10.53 0.06 -4.36
CA TYR A 111 10.49 -1.21 -3.65
C TYR A 111 9.04 -1.60 -3.40
N TYR A 112 8.67 -2.79 -3.84
CA TYR A 112 7.27 -3.19 -3.94
C TYR A 112 7.01 -4.48 -3.16
N GLY A 113 6.19 -4.40 -2.12
CA GLY A 113 5.57 -5.55 -1.46
C GLY A 113 4.18 -5.81 -2.04
N ASN A 114 3.81 -7.08 -2.20
CA ASN A 114 2.48 -7.44 -2.67
C ASN A 114 1.42 -7.20 -1.60
N GLY A 115 0.22 -6.79 -2.05
CA GLY A 115 -0.99 -6.79 -1.25
C GLY A 115 -1.85 -8.03 -1.48
N ASN A 116 -2.99 -8.07 -0.83
CA ASN A 116 -3.92 -9.20 -0.97
C ASN A 116 -4.56 -9.28 -2.37
N HIS A 117 -4.64 -8.17 -3.10
CA HIS A 117 -5.12 -8.19 -4.49
C HIS A 117 -4.09 -8.80 -5.44
N GLU A 118 -2.81 -8.44 -5.34
CA GLU A 118 -1.74 -9.06 -6.11
C GLU A 118 -1.64 -10.56 -5.80
N HIS A 119 -1.69 -10.94 -4.52
CA HIS A 119 -1.68 -12.34 -4.11
C HIS A 119 -2.89 -13.12 -4.66
N ARG A 120 -4.07 -12.50 -4.67
CA ARG A 120 -5.30 -13.10 -5.21
C ARG A 120 -5.20 -13.44 -6.69
N LEU A 121 -4.52 -12.60 -7.50
CA LEU A 121 -4.31 -12.89 -8.92
C LEU A 121 -3.56 -14.21 -9.13
N LYS A 122 -2.60 -14.52 -8.26
CA LYS A 122 -1.81 -15.76 -8.30
C LYS A 122 -2.63 -16.97 -7.84
N LEU A 123 -3.43 -16.79 -6.79
CA LEU A 123 -4.17 -17.89 -6.15
C LEU A 123 -5.36 -18.38 -6.99
N TYR A 124 -5.92 -17.56 -7.86
CA TYR A 124 -7.15 -17.85 -8.60
C TYR A 124 -7.01 -17.60 -10.11
N PRO A 125 -6.09 -18.32 -10.79
CA PRO A 125 -5.88 -18.13 -12.24
C PRO A 125 -7.15 -18.46 -13.05
N GLU A 126 -8.05 -19.29 -12.55
CA GLU A 126 -9.35 -19.59 -13.16
C GLU A 126 -10.25 -18.34 -13.26
N ASN A 127 -10.08 -17.36 -12.37
CA ASN A 127 -10.86 -16.12 -12.35
C ASN A 127 -10.15 -14.96 -13.08
N TYR A 128 -8.82 -14.96 -13.09
CA TYR A 128 -8.01 -13.82 -13.52
C TYR A 128 -7.12 -14.14 -14.73
N GLY A 129 -7.09 -15.40 -15.20
CA GLY A 129 -6.26 -15.82 -16.31
C GLY A 129 -4.76 -15.61 -16.01
N ASP A 130 -4.08 -14.99 -16.95
CA ASP A 130 -2.65 -14.68 -16.91
C ASP A 130 -2.29 -13.34 -16.27
N MET A 131 -3.25 -12.66 -15.63
CA MET A 131 -3.05 -11.30 -15.10
C MET A 131 -1.89 -11.21 -14.13
N ALA A 132 -1.69 -12.22 -13.27
CA ALA A 132 -0.57 -12.24 -12.32
C ALA A 132 0.78 -12.19 -13.05
N GLY A 133 1.00 -13.10 -13.99
CA GLY A 133 2.24 -13.16 -14.78
C GLY A 133 2.49 -11.89 -15.59
N ARG A 134 1.47 -11.36 -16.25
CA ARG A 134 1.55 -10.09 -17.01
C ARG A 134 1.91 -8.90 -16.13
N TYR A 135 1.35 -8.85 -14.91
CA TYR A 135 1.67 -7.79 -13.96
C TYR A 135 3.12 -7.89 -13.48
N GLU A 136 3.55 -9.08 -13.09
CA GLU A 136 4.93 -9.36 -12.66
C GLU A 136 5.95 -9.03 -13.76
N GLU A 137 5.68 -9.43 -14.99
CA GLU A 137 6.51 -9.12 -16.16
C GLU A 137 6.60 -7.60 -16.37
N ALA A 138 5.46 -6.89 -16.30
CA ALA A 138 5.43 -5.44 -16.42
C ALA A 138 6.28 -4.74 -15.34
N LEU A 139 6.14 -5.15 -14.07
CA LEU A 139 6.94 -4.59 -12.96
C LEU A 139 8.45 -4.84 -13.15
N THR A 140 8.81 -6.03 -13.59
CA THR A 140 10.20 -6.40 -13.90
C THR A 140 10.76 -5.54 -15.03
N LYS A 141 10.00 -5.39 -16.11
CA LYS A 141 10.40 -4.61 -17.30
C LYS A 141 10.64 -3.13 -16.98
N ILE A 142 9.90 -2.55 -16.08
CA ILE A 142 10.07 -1.15 -15.66
C ILE A 142 11.08 -0.97 -14.51
N GLY A 143 11.74 -2.05 -14.06
CA GLY A 143 12.83 -1.99 -13.09
C GLY A 143 12.39 -1.86 -11.63
N ILE A 144 11.17 -2.26 -11.29
CA ILE A 144 10.69 -2.26 -9.90
C ILE A 144 11.31 -3.43 -9.12
N HIS A 145 11.85 -3.13 -7.95
CA HIS A 145 12.33 -4.13 -6.99
C HIS A 145 11.16 -4.76 -6.23
N ARG A 146 10.63 -5.88 -6.76
CA ARG A 146 9.62 -6.65 -6.04
C ARG A 146 10.27 -7.43 -4.91
N LEU A 147 9.67 -7.32 -3.72
CA LEU A 147 10.10 -8.02 -2.52
C LEU A 147 8.97 -8.97 -2.10
N VAL A 148 9.13 -10.25 -2.39
CA VAL A 148 8.17 -11.32 -2.08
C VAL A 148 8.87 -12.35 -1.20
N ASN A 149 8.76 -12.17 0.12
CA ASN A 149 9.51 -12.88 1.12
C ASN A 149 11.03 -12.76 0.92
N GLU A 150 11.44 -11.56 0.56
CA GLU A 150 12.81 -11.18 0.25
C GLU A 150 13.16 -9.85 0.92
N HIS A 151 14.44 -9.54 0.93
CA HIS A 151 14.91 -8.23 1.39
C HIS A 151 15.88 -7.60 0.40
N LYS A 152 16.04 -6.28 0.54
CA LYS A 152 17.02 -5.47 -0.19
C LYS A 152 17.80 -4.61 0.78
N ASP A 153 19.12 -4.72 0.73
CA ASP A 153 20.01 -3.85 1.47
C ASP A 153 20.30 -2.56 0.72
N LEU A 154 20.29 -1.46 1.46
CA LEU A 154 20.67 -0.13 1.03
C LEU A 154 21.80 0.38 1.94
N PRO A 155 23.04 -0.12 1.73
CA PRO A 155 24.17 0.12 2.63
C PRO A 155 24.53 1.60 2.76
N GLU A 156 24.27 2.39 1.71
CA GLU A 156 24.51 3.83 1.67
C GLU A 156 23.61 4.61 2.63
N TYR A 157 22.43 4.06 2.96
CA TYR A 157 21.48 4.63 3.94
C TYR A 157 21.56 3.91 5.30
N GLY A 158 22.13 2.71 5.36
CA GLY A 158 22.08 1.84 6.53
C GLY A 158 20.69 1.24 6.74
N ILE A 159 19.95 0.99 5.65
CA ILE A 159 18.57 0.49 5.67
C ILE A 159 18.50 -0.88 4.99
N ARG A 160 17.70 -1.77 5.56
CA ARG A 160 17.27 -3.02 4.94
C ARG A 160 15.75 -3.01 4.80
N ILE A 161 15.26 -3.25 3.59
CA ILE A 161 13.84 -3.28 3.28
C ILE A 161 13.44 -4.73 3.06
N TYR A 162 12.48 -5.22 3.84
CA TYR A 162 11.85 -6.53 3.67
C TYR A 162 10.48 -6.36 3.03
N GLY A 163 10.08 -7.30 2.17
CA GLY A 163 8.72 -7.41 1.69
C GLY A 163 8.14 -8.76 2.07
N SER A 164 7.03 -8.78 2.81
CA SER A 164 6.34 -10.01 3.18
C SER A 164 5.11 -10.23 2.32
N GLU A 165 4.96 -11.45 1.80
CA GLU A 165 3.71 -11.98 1.26
C GLU A 165 3.29 -13.12 2.19
N ILE A 166 2.31 -12.85 3.07
CA ILE A 166 1.87 -13.81 4.08
C ILE A 166 0.88 -14.80 3.50
N ASP A 167 0.73 -15.97 4.15
CA ASP A 167 -0.21 -17.00 3.74
C ASP A 167 -1.66 -16.49 3.82
N ARG A 168 -2.50 -16.96 2.88
CA ARG A 168 -3.94 -16.68 2.82
C ARG A 168 -4.67 -16.91 4.14
N LEU A 169 -4.17 -17.81 4.97
CA LEU A 169 -4.73 -18.11 6.27
C LEU A 169 -4.86 -16.87 7.15
N TYR A 170 -3.91 -15.94 7.02
CA TYR A 170 -3.84 -14.72 7.82
C TYR A 170 -4.66 -13.54 7.23
N TYR A 171 -5.18 -13.67 6.00
CA TYR A 171 -6.06 -12.67 5.37
C TYR A 171 -7.55 -12.85 5.69
N LYS A 172 -7.91 -13.76 6.61
CA LYS A 172 -9.31 -14.00 6.95
C LYS A 172 -9.90 -12.85 7.76
N ARG A 173 -10.97 -12.26 7.24
CA ARG A 173 -11.70 -11.15 7.90
C ARG A 173 -12.45 -11.60 9.18
N PHE A 174 -12.86 -12.87 9.23
CA PHE A 174 -13.53 -13.48 10.38
C PHE A 174 -12.77 -14.74 10.80
N GLY A 175 -12.64 -14.94 12.12
CA GLY A 175 -11.83 -16.05 12.66
C GLY A 175 -10.35 -15.76 12.53
N ILE A 176 -9.91 -14.62 13.09
CA ILE A 176 -8.51 -14.21 13.11
C ILE A 176 -7.69 -15.32 13.77
N GLN A 177 -6.80 -15.92 12.99
CA GLN A 177 -5.81 -16.85 13.52
C GLN A 177 -4.58 -16.05 13.93
N PRO A 178 -4.14 -16.13 15.20
CA PRO A 178 -2.90 -15.50 15.61
C PRO A 178 -1.75 -16.01 14.75
N MET A 179 -0.89 -15.11 14.28
CA MET A 179 0.31 -15.50 13.55
C MET A 179 1.33 -16.09 14.53
N ASP A 180 1.92 -17.22 14.16
CA ASP A 180 3.02 -17.80 14.91
C ASP A 180 4.17 -16.76 14.94
N PRO A 181 4.76 -16.45 16.12
CA PRO A 181 5.92 -15.54 16.21
C PRO A 181 7.09 -15.93 15.31
N GLU A 182 7.29 -17.23 15.06
CA GLU A 182 8.37 -17.73 14.19
C GLU A 182 8.01 -17.71 12.69
N TYR A 183 6.77 -17.36 12.34
CA TYR A 183 6.34 -17.37 10.94
C TYR A 183 7.12 -16.33 10.09
N LEU A 184 7.16 -15.07 10.52
CA LEU A 184 7.90 -14.02 9.79
C LEU A 184 9.41 -14.28 9.78
N PRO A 185 10.07 -14.61 10.91
CA PRO A 185 11.46 -15.07 10.89
C PRO A 185 11.69 -16.25 9.95
N GLY A 186 10.75 -17.17 9.86
CA GLY A 186 10.85 -18.34 8.97
C GLY A 186 10.85 -18.02 7.49
N ILE A 187 10.10 -17.00 7.06
CA ILE A 187 10.02 -16.60 5.64
C ILE A 187 10.96 -15.47 5.23
N LEU A 188 11.38 -14.61 6.17
CA LEU A 188 12.21 -13.43 5.90
C LEU A 188 13.62 -13.53 6.49
N GLY A 189 13.86 -14.49 7.39
CA GLY A 189 15.03 -14.52 8.25
C GLY A 189 14.92 -13.54 9.42
N GLN A 190 15.94 -13.55 10.29
CA GLN A 190 15.98 -12.64 11.43
C GLN A 190 16.25 -11.19 10.98
N PRO A 191 15.70 -10.19 11.68
CA PRO A 191 16.01 -8.79 11.43
C PRO A 191 17.52 -8.53 11.55
N SER A 192 18.06 -7.67 10.70
CA SER A 192 19.45 -7.28 10.78
C SER A 192 19.70 -6.39 12.00
N GLU A 193 20.76 -6.67 12.74
CA GLU A 193 21.23 -5.78 13.81
C GLU A 193 22.02 -4.56 13.26
N GLU A 194 22.63 -4.73 12.07
CA GLU A 194 23.46 -3.70 11.43
C GLU A 194 22.63 -2.61 10.74
N TYR A 195 21.46 -2.97 10.20
CA TYR A 195 20.63 -2.09 9.41
C TYR A 195 19.38 -1.64 10.17
N PHE A 196 18.89 -0.44 9.86
CA PHE A 196 17.53 -0.07 10.20
C PHE A 196 16.57 -0.88 9.32
N ASN A 197 15.75 -1.73 9.94
CA ASN A 197 14.88 -2.65 9.22
C ASN A 197 13.52 -2.01 8.94
N ILE A 198 13.12 -2.00 7.67
CA ILE A 198 11.78 -1.60 7.21
C ILE A 198 11.06 -2.84 6.69
N LEU A 199 9.92 -3.18 7.26
CA LEU A 199 9.07 -4.26 6.77
C LEU A 199 7.89 -3.70 5.99
N ILE A 200 7.80 -4.03 4.70
CA ILE A 200 6.63 -3.81 3.88
C ILE A 200 5.69 -5.00 4.07
N ALA A 201 4.59 -4.77 4.78
CA ALA A 201 3.54 -5.75 5.02
C ALA A 201 2.17 -5.09 4.78
N HIS A 202 1.37 -5.66 3.87
CA HIS A 202 0.12 -5.03 3.45
C HIS A 202 -1.02 -5.20 4.45
N ASP A 203 -1.17 -6.38 5.07
CA ASP A 203 -2.32 -6.65 5.94
C ASP A 203 -1.98 -6.48 7.42
N PRO A 204 -2.63 -5.54 8.13
CA PRO A 204 -2.39 -5.28 9.55
C PRO A 204 -3.07 -6.26 10.51
N VAL A 205 -3.90 -7.17 10.05
CA VAL A 205 -4.73 -8.04 10.94
C VAL A 205 -3.86 -8.94 11.83
N SER A 206 -2.59 -9.13 11.47
CA SER A 206 -1.61 -9.91 12.22
C SER A 206 -0.67 -9.08 13.11
N TYR A 207 -0.86 -7.76 13.22
CA TYR A 207 0.08 -6.85 13.91
C TYR A 207 0.14 -6.97 15.43
N THR A 208 -0.73 -7.72 16.08
CA THR A 208 -0.67 -7.87 17.54
C THR A 208 0.65 -8.49 18.03
N HIS A 209 1.38 -9.16 17.17
CA HIS A 209 2.69 -9.76 17.49
C HIS A 209 3.89 -8.91 17.02
N LEU A 210 3.73 -8.05 16.01
CA LEU A 210 4.80 -7.12 15.59
C LEU A 210 5.06 -6.03 16.64
N ARG A 211 4.07 -5.64 17.42
CA ARG A 211 4.25 -4.70 18.55
C ARG A 211 5.19 -5.21 19.65
N ALA A 212 5.41 -6.49 19.75
CA ALA A 212 6.32 -7.05 20.77
C ALA A 212 7.81 -6.75 20.49
N HIS A 213 8.15 -6.31 19.27
CA HIS A 213 9.50 -5.91 18.87
C HIS A 213 9.67 -4.41 18.59
N GLU A 214 8.59 -3.63 18.67
CA GLU A 214 8.72 -2.19 18.80
C GLU A 214 9.24 -1.91 20.21
N THR A 215 10.54 -1.75 20.35
CA THR A 215 11.09 -1.10 21.53
C THR A 215 10.40 0.25 21.63
N SER A 216 9.58 0.41 22.66
CA SER A 216 9.00 1.67 23.05
C SER A 216 10.13 2.71 23.17
N GLN A 217 10.26 3.52 22.15
CA GLN A 217 10.85 4.82 22.32
C GLN A 217 9.65 5.75 22.50
N ASP A 218 9.27 5.89 23.76
CA ASP A 218 8.32 6.90 24.19
C ASP A 218 8.78 8.25 23.67
N LEU A 219 7.82 8.94 23.10
CA LEU A 219 7.86 10.35 22.72
C LEU A 219 7.95 11.23 23.97
#